data_d8d3e9b3ff94058387aeda0fe22c1806
#
_entry.id   d8d3e9b3ff94058387aeda0fe22c1806
#
_cell.length_a   1.000
_cell.length_b   1.000
_cell.length_c   1.000
_cell.angle_alpha   90.00
_cell.angle_beta   90.00
_cell.angle_gamma   90.00
#
_symmetry.space_group_name_H-M   'P 1'
#
loop_
_entity.id
_entity.type
_entity.pdbx_description
1 polymer ?
#
loop_
_entity_poly.entity_id
_entity_poly.type
_entity_poly.pdbx_seq_one_letter_code
_entity_poly.pdbx_strand_id
1 'polypeptide(L)'
;MATRLAAAEKEKQAVLEQVKALNADKQSLSTRLAAADKVPHGPANDAAAPKNEPPEMAAIVAAYRLQADKDNAQLRMKEDEIELLRTQLSVQSKTRSGESAAAKLSASGEQQAYAIGASMGSEALNVLTTRRTQGVTVDAGLVLQGIEDAFRGQLRLGEQERNKALFDVSQQVYQNLNKIEQKNISAGKKYQQAFARKKDVVFKEGVYSRVDYPGKGKISGNDLVTVVIKEMLTDGTVINDMEAKDQALTQKLDAYPPVFREPLKRLQNHGSVTLVVPPEKAYGSKGLPPKIPPGATMVYSVRIVDSQPEPAK
;
A
#
# COMPACT_ATOMS: atom_id res chain seq x y z
N MET A 1 5.60 -14.20 -23.50
CA MET A 1 6.27 -13.18 -22.66
C MET A 1 6.48 -11.86 -23.38
N ALA A 2 7.07 -11.83 -24.57
CA ALA A 2 7.28 -10.58 -25.33
C ALA A 2 5.99 -9.75 -25.51
N THR A 3 4.87 -10.40 -25.83
CA THR A 3 3.57 -9.73 -25.99
C THR A 3 3.07 -9.09 -24.68
N ARG A 4 3.27 -9.74 -23.53
CA ARG A 4 2.90 -9.19 -22.23
C ARG A 4 3.80 -8.01 -21.82
N LEU A 5 5.09 -8.08 -22.13
CA LEU A 5 6.01 -6.97 -21.92
C LEU A 5 5.59 -5.75 -22.75
N ALA A 6 5.30 -5.95 -24.05
CA ALA A 6 4.86 -4.87 -24.93
C ALA A 6 3.52 -4.26 -24.47
N ALA A 7 2.59 -5.08 -23.94
CA ALA A 7 1.35 -4.58 -23.38
C ALA A 7 1.60 -3.73 -22.11
N ALA A 8 2.44 -4.23 -21.19
CA ALA A 8 2.77 -3.50 -19.96
C ALA A 8 3.53 -2.19 -20.24
N GLU A 9 4.43 -2.18 -21.24
CA GLU A 9 5.11 -0.96 -21.69
C GLU A 9 4.13 0.06 -22.29
N LYS A 10 3.15 -0.39 -23.07
CA LYS A 10 2.11 0.47 -23.63
C LYS A 10 1.22 1.08 -22.54
N GLU A 11 0.81 0.28 -21.56
CA GLU A 11 0.06 0.77 -20.41
C GLU A 11 0.86 1.78 -19.57
N LYS A 12 2.14 1.50 -19.31
CA LYS A 12 3.04 2.44 -18.65
C LYS A 12 3.10 3.77 -19.39
N GLN A 13 3.25 3.74 -20.72
CA GLN A 13 3.31 4.95 -21.53
C GLN A 13 2.01 5.75 -21.46
N ALA A 14 0.85 5.08 -21.46
CA ALA A 14 -0.44 5.74 -21.32
C ALA A 14 -0.59 6.44 -19.96
N VAL A 15 -0.20 5.78 -18.86
CA VAL A 15 -0.23 6.39 -17.52
C VAL A 15 0.77 7.54 -17.43
N LEU A 16 1.95 7.42 -18.05
CA LEU A 16 2.94 8.50 -18.08
C LEU A 16 2.40 9.77 -18.78
N GLU A 17 1.68 9.60 -19.88
CA GLU A 17 1.05 10.74 -20.58
C GLU A 17 -0.07 11.38 -19.72
N GLN A 18 -0.86 10.57 -19.01
CA GLN A 18 -1.86 11.09 -18.07
C GLN A 18 -1.20 11.92 -16.95
N VAL A 19 -0.11 11.41 -16.37
CA VAL A 19 0.64 12.14 -15.32
C VAL A 19 1.21 13.45 -15.85
N LYS A 20 1.71 13.48 -17.08
CA LYS A 20 2.19 14.72 -17.72
C LYS A 20 1.06 15.72 -17.90
N ALA A 21 -0.10 15.29 -18.39
CA ALA A 21 -1.28 16.15 -18.58
C ALA A 21 -1.75 16.73 -17.24
N LEU A 22 -1.87 15.91 -16.20
CA LEU A 22 -2.26 16.32 -14.84
C LEU A 22 -1.27 17.33 -14.24
N ASN A 23 0.03 17.14 -14.45
CA ASN A 23 1.04 18.08 -13.98
C ASN A 23 0.96 19.42 -14.73
N ALA A 24 0.67 19.41 -16.03
CA ALA A 24 0.44 20.63 -16.81
C ALA A 24 -0.80 21.40 -16.30
N ASP A 25 -1.90 20.70 -16.06
CA ASP A 25 -3.13 21.27 -15.48
C ASP A 25 -2.88 21.88 -14.10
N LYS A 26 -2.16 21.14 -13.23
CA LYS A 26 -1.75 21.63 -11.92
C LYS A 26 -0.94 22.92 -12.02
N GLN A 27 0.00 22.99 -12.95
CA GLN A 27 0.83 24.17 -13.16
C GLN A 27 0.00 25.35 -13.68
N SER A 28 -0.93 25.10 -14.61
CA SER A 28 -1.88 26.10 -15.10
C SER A 28 -2.78 26.64 -13.99
N LEU A 29 -3.34 25.75 -13.14
CA LEU A 29 -4.16 26.14 -11.99
C LEU A 29 -3.35 26.95 -10.96
N SER A 30 -2.11 26.54 -10.67
CA SER A 30 -1.22 27.28 -9.77
C SER A 30 -0.89 28.68 -10.30
N THR A 31 -0.66 28.82 -11.62
CA THR A 31 -0.40 30.11 -12.27
C THR A 31 -1.63 31.01 -12.24
N ARG A 32 -2.82 30.43 -12.45
CA ARG A 32 -4.10 31.18 -12.37
C ARG A 32 -4.40 31.64 -10.95
N LEU A 33 -4.10 30.82 -9.95
CA LEU A 33 -4.23 31.16 -8.53
C LEU A 33 -3.29 32.34 -8.18
N ALA A 34 -2.01 32.24 -8.57
CA ALA A 34 -1.03 33.29 -8.35
C ALA A 34 -1.35 34.60 -9.12
N ALA A 35 -2.08 34.52 -10.23
CA ALA A 35 -2.57 35.68 -10.96
C ALA A 35 -3.79 36.31 -10.28
N ALA A 36 -4.68 35.52 -9.69
CA ALA A 36 -5.82 35.98 -8.92
C ALA A 36 -5.41 36.73 -7.64
N ASP A 37 -4.31 36.33 -7.01
CA ASP A 37 -3.74 37.05 -5.85
C ASP A 37 -3.09 38.41 -6.21
N LYS A 38 -2.87 38.71 -7.50
CA LYS A 38 -2.23 39.97 -7.98
C LYS A 38 -3.23 41.03 -8.41
N VAL A 39 -4.53 40.82 -8.24
CA VAL A 39 -5.53 41.88 -8.50
C VAL A 39 -5.40 42.94 -7.42
N PRO A 40 -5.10 44.20 -7.75
CA PRO A 40 -4.92 45.26 -6.76
C PRO A 40 -6.23 45.51 -6.03
N HIS A 41 -6.30 45.20 -4.77
CA HIS A 41 -7.33 45.71 -3.88
C HIS A 41 -6.98 47.16 -3.56
N GLY A 42 -7.88 48.09 -3.86
CA GLY A 42 -7.78 49.48 -3.46
C GLY A 42 -7.69 49.62 -1.92
N PRO A 43 -7.29 50.79 -1.42
CA PRO A 43 -6.91 50.96 -0.03
C PRO A 43 -8.12 50.85 0.88
N ALA A 44 -8.16 49.85 1.71
CA ALA A 44 -9.08 49.77 2.85
C ALA A 44 -8.42 49.06 4.03
N ASN A 45 -8.24 49.85 5.05
CA ASN A 45 -8.17 49.57 6.50
C ASN A 45 -7.81 48.17 7.01
N ASP A 46 -6.84 48.22 7.93
CA ASP A 46 -6.46 47.19 8.87
C ASP A 46 -7.63 46.34 9.38
N ALA A 47 -7.61 45.06 9.05
CA ALA A 47 -8.01 43.95 9.93
C ALA A 47 -7.90 42.58 9.22
N ALA A 48 -7.16 41.67 9.80
CA ALA A 48 -7.19 40.21 9.60
C ALA A 48 -6.98 39.69 8.16
N ALA A 49 -5.90 38.93 7.99
CA ALA A 49 -5.59 38.16 6.78
C ALA A 49 -6.80 37.34 6.29
N PRO A 50 -7.19 37.40 5.03
CA PRO A 50 -8.23 36.53 4.49
C PRO A 50 -7.64 35.14 4.26
N LYS A 51 -7.95 34.22 5.15
CA LYS A 51 -7.95 32.78 4.90
C LYS A 51 -9.24 32.47 4.14
N ASN A 52 -9.26 32.57 2.85
CA ASN A 52 -10.35 31.99 2.06
C ASN A 52 -9.88 31.76 0.62
N GLU A 53 -9.17 30.64 0.39
CA GLU A 53 -9.28 29.98 -0.90
C GLU A 53 -10.76 29.57 -1.06
N PRO A 54 -11.39 29.79 -2.21
CA PRO A 54 -12.74 29.30 -2.46
C PRO A 54 -12.75 27.79 -2.18
N PRO A 55 -13.69 27.26 -1.36
CA PRO A 55 -13.70 25.84 -0.96
C PRO A 55 -13.75 24.90 -2.18
N GLU A 56 -14.26 25.34 -3.30
CA GLU A 56 -14.27 24.60 -4.56
C GLU A 56 -12.86 24.41 -5.17
N MET A 57 -12.01 25.42 -5.11
CA MET A 57 -10.63 25.34 -5.64
C MET A 57 -9.76 24.44 -4.80
N ALA A 58 -9.87 24.48 -3.48
CA ALA A 58 -9.17 23.57 -2.58
C ALA A 58 -9.59 22.12 -2.79
N ALA A 59 -10.88 21.89 -3.03
CA ALA A 59 -11.41 20.54 -3.33
C ALA A 59 -10.90 20.03 -4.69
N ILE A 60 -10.86 20.87 -5.72
CA ILE A 60 -10.33 20.53 -7.04
C ILE A 60 -8.83 20.18 -6.95
N VAL A 61 -8.03 21.01 -6.28
CA VAL A 61 -6.58 20.76 -6.08
C VAL A 61 -6.36 19.47 -5.29
N ALA A 62 -7.16 19.21 -4.27
CA ALA A 62 -7.09 17.97 -3.50
C ALA A 62 -7.44 16.74 -4.36
N ALA A 63 -8.46 16.83 -5.22
CA ALA A 63 -8.83 15.76 -6.15
C ALA A 63 -7.72 15.47 -7.18
N TYR A 64 -7.11 16.51 -7.76
CA TYR A 64 -5.98 16.36 -8.68
C TYR A 64 -4.75 15.75 -8.00
N ARG A 65 -4.44 16.12 -6.74
CA ARG A 65 -3.36 15.52 -5.98
C ARG A 65 -3.61 14.04 -5.73
N LEU A 66 -4.83 13.69 -5.30
CA LEU A 66 -5.21 12.30 -5.07
C LEU A 66 -5.12 11.46 -6.35
N GLN A 67 -5.54 12.02 -7.50
CA GLN A 67 -5.42 11.35 -8.79
C GLN A 67 -3.95 11.18 -9.19
N ALA A 68 -3.13 12.22 -9.09
CA ALA A 68 -1.71 12.15 -9.39
C ALA A 68 -0.96 11.12 -8.50
N ASP A 69 -1.33 11.00 -7.22
CA ASP A 69 -0.76 10.00 -6.32
C ASP A 69 -1.16 8.58 -6.74
N LYS A 70 -2.41 8.37 -7.18
CA LYS A 70 -2.88 7.08 -7.73
C LYS A 70 -2.14 6.72 -9.02
N ASP A 71 -2.00 7.67 -9.93
CA ASP A 71 -1.33 7.46 -11.21
C ASP A 71 0.16 7.17 -11.01
N ASN A 72 0.82 7.85 -10.06
CA ASN A 72 2.20 7.56 -9.68
C ASN A 72 2.35 6.15 -9.06
N ALA A 73 1.38 5.71 -8.25
CA ALA A 73 1.39 4.35 -7.71
C ALA A 73 1.20 3.31 -8.82
N GLN A 74 0.31 3.56 -9.78
CA GLN A 74 0.13 2.68 -10.95
C GLN A 74 1.37 2.64 -11.83
N LEU A 75 2.04 3.79 -12.07
CA LEU A 75 3.31 3.84 -12.79
C LEU A 75 4.36 2.95 -12.17
N ARG A 76 4.54 3.02 -10.85
CA ARG A 76 5.50 2.17 -10.12
C ARG A 76 5.19 0.70 -10.28
N MET A 77 3.92 0.30 -10.13
CA MET A 77 3.52 -1.10 -10.32
C MET A 77 3.79 -1.58 -11.75
N LYS A 78 3.55 -0.74 -12.76
CA LYS A 78 3.85 -1.08 -14.16
C LYS A 78 5.34 -1.12 -14.46
N GLU A 79 6.15 -0.25 -13.85
CA GLU A 79 7.61 -0.31 -13.91
C GLU A 79 8.14 -1.62 -13.33
N ASP A 80 7.62 -2.03 -12.18
CA ASP A 80 7.98 -3.30 -11.54
C ASP A 80 7.58 -4.50 -12.40
N GLU A 81 6.40 -4.49 -13.00
CA GLU A 81 5.95 -5.56 -13.92
C GLU A 81 6.83 -5.63 -15.17
N ILE A 82 7.14 -4.49 -15.77
CA ILE A 82 8.02 -4.41 -16.96
C ILE A 82 9.41 -4.95 -16.64
N GLU A 83 9.99 -4.58 -15.52
CA GLU A 83 11.33 -5.06 -15.14
C GLU A 83 11.35 -6.56 -14.85
N LEU A 84 10.31 -7.08 -14.21
CA LEU A 84 10.13 -8.51 -14.01
C LEU A 84 10.05 -9.25 -15.36
N LEU A 85 9.22 -8.74 -16.29
CA LEU A 85 9.05 -9.35 -17.61
C LEU A 85 10.34 -9.24 -18.45
N ARG A 86 11.09 -8.13 -18.37
CA ARG A 86 12.41 -7.98 -19.04
C ARG A 86 13.42 -8.99 -18.49
N THR A 87 13.44 -9.17 -17.16
CA THR A 87 14.29 -10.16 -16.50
C THR A 87 13.94 -11.56 -16.98
N GLN A 88 12.65 -11.94 -17.00
CA GLN A 88 12.19 -13.22 -17.52
C GLN A 88 12.57 -13.41 -18.99
N LEU A 89 12.47 -12.36 -19.82
CA LEU A 89 12.86 -12.40 -21.22
C LEU A 89 14.37 -12.54 -21.39
N SER A 90 15.16 -11.84 -20.58
CA SER A 90 16.64 -11.92 -20.64
C SER A 90 17.15 -13.30 -20.24
N VAL A 91 16.56 -13.92 -19.23
CA VAL A 91 16.82 -15.30 -18.83
C VAL A 91 16.45 -16.25 -19.98
N GLN A 92 15.26 -16.07 -20.58
CA GLN A 92 14.80 -16.89 -21.69
C GLN A 92 15.63 -16.72 -22.97
N SER A 93 16.16 -15.52 -23.24
CA SER A 93 17.05 -15.28 -24.38
C SER A 93 18.45 -15.86 -24.19
N LYS A 94 19.00 -15.78 -22.96
CA LYS A 94 20.30 -16.39 -22.63
C LYS A 94 20.25 -17.92 -22.63
N THR A 95 19.14 -18.52 -22.25
CA THR A 95 18.95 -19.98 -22.38
C THR A 95 18.77 -20.44 -23.85
N ARG A 96 18.36 -19.53 -24.74
CA ARG A 96 18.28 -19.81 -26.20
C ARG A 96 19.62 -19.72 -26.92
N SER A 97 20.57 -18.94 -26.40
CA SER A 97 21.91 -18.76 -27.01
C SER A 97 22.98 -19.72 -26.47
N GLY A 98 22.67 -20.46 -25.40
CA GLY A 98 23.50 -21.59 -24.95
C GLY A 98 22.71 -22.87 -25.10
N GLU A 99 23.05 -23.70 -26.08
CA GLU A 99 22.49 -25.03 -26.32
C GLU A 99 22.47 -25.90 -25.05
N SER A 100 21.50 -25.67 -24.17
CA SER A 100 20.97 -26.75 -23.37
C SER A 100 19.68 -27.16 -24.03
N ALA A 101 19.72 -28.24 -24.78
CA ALA A 101 18.53 -28.89 -25.31
C ALA A 101 17.49 -28.92 -24.16
N ALA A 102 16.28 -28.34 -24.40
CA ALA A 102 15.22 -28.38 -23.42
C ALA A 102 15.07 -29.83 -22.94
N ALA A 103 15.41 -30.07 -21.67
CA ALA A 103 15.34 -31.42 -21.10
C ALA A 103 13.93 -31.95 -21.38
N LYS A 104 13.84 -33.13 -21.99
CA LYS A 104 12.57 -33.84 -22.17
C LYS A 104 12.18 -34.31 -20.77
N LEU A 105 11.26 -33.57 -20.12
CA LEU A 105 10.75 -33.90 -18.79
C LEU A 105 9.77 -35.09 -18.90
N SER A 106 10.25 -36.22 -19.38
CA SER A 106 9.45 -37.42 -19.63
C SER A 106 9.56 -38.45 -18.50
N ALA A 107 10.69 -38.51 -17.81
CA ALA A 107 10.87 -39.39 -16.67
C ALA A 107 10.45 -38.72 -15.35
N SER A 108 9.88 -39.48 -14.43
CA SER A 108 9.42 -38.98 -13.13
C SER A 108 10.53 -38.27 -12.33
N GLY A 109 11.76 -38.79 -12.37
CA GLY A 109 12.91 -38.16 -11.70
C GLY A 109 13.30 -36.82 -12.31
N GLU A 110 13.20 -36.67 -13.65
CA GLU A 110 13.45 -35.41 -14.35
C GLU A 110 12.41 -34.36 -13.99
N GLN A 111 11.11 -34.76 -13.94
CA GLN A 111 10.01 -33.88 -13.51
C GLN A 111 10.16 -33.42 -12.09
N GLN A 112 10.56 -34.35 -11.17
CA GLN A 112 10.80 -34.01 -9.76
C GLN A 112 11.96 -33.05 -9.60
N ALA A 113 13.09 -33.26 -10.26
CA ALA A 113 14.24 -32.37 -10.22
C ALA A 113 13.90 -30.98 -10.75
N TYR A 114 13.17 -30.92 -11.88
CA TYR A 114 12.71 -29.65 -12.46
C TYR A 114 11.75 -28.89 -11.54
N ALA A 115 10.79 -29.63 -10.93
CA ALA A 115 9.82 -29.03 -10.01
C ALA A 115 10.51 -28.43 -8.75
N ILE A 116 11.53 -29.10 -8.22
CA ILE A 116 12.34 -28.58 -7.12
C ILE A 116 13.04 -27.28 -7.55
N GLY A 117 13.69 -27.29 -8.71
CA GLY A 117 14.35 -26.10 -9.25
C GLY A 117 13.39 -24.94 -9.50
N ALA A 118 12.20 -25.21 -10.05
CA ALA A 118 11.16 -24.22 -10.27
C ALA A 118 10.64 -23.61 -8.95
N SER A 119 10.50 -24.43 -7.91
CA SER A 119 10.12 -23.97 -6.55
C SER A 119 11.19 -23.05 -5.98
N MET A 120 12.46 -23.44 -6.04
CA MET A 120 13.58 -22.61 -5.58
C MET A 120 13.67 -21.29 -6.34
N GLY A 121 13.45 -21.32 -7.65
CA GLY A 121 13.41 -20.12 -8.49
C GLY A 121 12.28 -19.18 -8.10
N SER A 122 11.09 -19.71 -7.75
CA SER A 122 9.96 -18.92 -7.27
C SER A 122 10.27 -18.26 -5.92
N GLU A 123 10.93 -18.98 -5.01
CA GLU A 123 11.38 -18.41 -3.73
C GLU A 123 12.41 -17.28 -3.93
N ALA A 124 13.37 -17.49 -4.82
CA ALA A 124 14.35 -16.45 -5.15
C ALA A 124 13.66 -15.19 -5.70
N LEU A 125 12.69 -15.32 -6.60
CA LEU A 125 11.90 -14.19 -7.12
C LEU A 125 11.10 -13.48 -6.03
N ASN A 126 10.53 -14.21 -5.08
CA ASN A 126 9.85 -13.62 -3.93
C ASN A 126 10.81 -12.82 -3.04
N VAL A 127 12.04 -13.33 -2.82
CA VAL A 127 13.07 -12.58 -2.10
C VAL A 127 13.43 -11.29 -2.83
N LEU A 128 13.64 -11.33 -4.15
CA LEU A 128 13.95 -10.14 -4.95
C LEU A 128 12.82 -9.10 -4.90
N THR A 129 11.58 -9.55 -5.01
CA THR A 129 10.38 -8.70 -4.88
C THR A 129 10.34 -8.04 -3.50
N THR A 130 10.60 -8.81 -2.43
CA THR A 130 10.66 -8.28 -1.07
C THR A 130 11.77 -7.23 -0.92
N ARG A 131 12.98 -7.48 -1.47
CA ARG A 131 14.08 -6.51 -1.44
C ARG A 131 13.71 -5.20 -2.15
N ARG A 132 13.01 -5.30 -3.28
CA ARG A 132 12.51 -4.14 -4.01
C ARG A 132 11.53 -3.29 -3.17
N THR A 133 10.56 -3.92 -2.50
CA THR A 133 9.66 -3.20 -1.58
C THR A 133 10.41 -2.55 -0.41
N GLN A 134 11.58 -3.05 -0.07
CA GLN A 134 12.51 -2.49 0.91
C GLN A 134 13.45 -1.43 0.32
N GLY A 135 13.24 -1.04 -0.96
CA GLY A 135 14.02 -0.02 -1.65
C GLY A 135 15.41 -0.49 -2.11
N VAL A 136 15.61 -1.81 -2.26
CA VAL A 136 16.85 -2.40 -2.79
C VAL A 136 16.54 -3.15 -4.07
N THR A 137 17.05 -2.64 -5.20
CA THR A 137 16.93 -3.28 -6.51
C THR A 137 18.18 -4.12 -6.79
N VAL A 138 17.97 -5.38 -7.15
CA VAL A 138 19.03 -6.34 -7.48
C VAL A 138 18.78 -6.91 -8.88
N ASP A 139 19.84 -7.09 -9.65
CA ASP A 139 19.75 -7.74 -10.96
C ASP A 139 19.48 -9.25 -10.79
N ALA A 140 18.31 -9.68 -11.22
CA ALA A 140 17.89 -11.08 -11.11
C ALA A 140 18.72 -12.00 -12.02
N GLY A 141 19.30 -11.50 -13.11
CA GLY A 141 20.21 -12.25 -13.96
C GLY A 141 21.51 -12.59 -13.23
N LEU A 142 22.06 -11.62 -12.48
CA LEU A 142 23.24 -11.86 -11.64
C LEU A 142 22.93 -12.80 -10.46
N VAL A 143 21.73 -12.72 -9.89
CA VAL A 143 21.31 -13.68 -8.85
C VAL A 143 21.22 -15.08 -9.39
N LEU A 144 20.62 -15.28 -10.56
CA LEU A 144 20.56 -16.58 -11.23
C LEU A 144 21.97 -17.12 -11.52
N GLN A 145 22.87 -16.26 -12.01
CA GLN A 145 24.25 -16.64 -12.27
C GLN A 145 24.98 -17.04 -10.98
N GLY A 146 24.76 -16.32 -9.87
CA GLY A 146 25.31 -16.69 -8.56
C GLY A 146 24.82 -18.04 -8.07
N ILE A 147 23.55 -18.39 -8.32
CA ILE A 147 22.97 -19.69 -8.02
C ILE A 147 23.67 -20.76 -8.89
N GLU A 148 23.81 -20.54 -10.19
CA GLU A 148 24.47 -21.45 -11.11
C GLU A 148 25.95 -21.69 -10.72
N ASP A 149 26.69 -20.62 -10.44
CA ASP A 149 28.07 -20.68 -9.99
C ASP A 149 28.20 -21.45 -8.66
N ALA A 150 27.23 -21.31 -7.75
CA ALA A 150 27.20 -22.07 -6.50
C ALA A 150 27.00 -23.58 -6.74
N PHE A 151 26.05 -23.95 -7.62
CA PHE A 151 25.85 -25.36 -8.00
C PHE A 151 27.07 -25.98 -8.65
N ARG A 152 27.86 -25.21 -9.40
CA ARG A 152 29.09 -25.65 -10.03
C ARG A 152 30.33 -25.64 -9.12
N GLY A 153 30.19 -25.07 -7.91
CA GLY A 153 31.33 -24.87 -7.00
C GLY A 153 32.35 -23.84 -7.50
N GLN A 154 31.96 -22.93 -8.39
CA GLN A 154 32.82 -21.97 -9.07
C GLN A 154 32.41 -20.51 -8.74
N LEU A 155 32.32 -20.20 -7.45
CA LEU A 155 31.98 -18.86 -6.98
C LEU A 155 33.05 -17.83 -7.39
N ARG A 156 32.62 -16.69 -7.94
CA ARG A 156 33.49 -15.61 -8.41
C ARG A 156 33.92 -14.64 -7.32
N LEU A 157 33.15 -14.57 -6.23
CA LEU A 157 33.49 -13.77 -5.06
C LEU A 157 34.00 -14.66 -3.94
N GLY A 158 35.06 -14.21 -3.26
CA GLY A 158 35.56 -14.84 -2.06
C GLY A 158 34.53 -14.77 -0.89
N GLU A 159 34.74 -15.58 0.12
CA GLU A 159 33.79 -15.62 1.27
C GLU A 159 33.64 -14.27 1.97
N GLN A 160 34.78 -13.58 2.17
CA GLN A 160 34.75 -12.25 2.82
C GLN A 160 33.99 -11.21 2.00
N GLU A 161 34.20 -11.22 0.66
CA GLU A 161 33.49 -10.30 -0.23
C GLU A 161 31.98 -10.56 -0.26
N ARG A 162 31.57 -11.84 -0.29
CA ARG A 162 30.16 -12.23 -0.23
C ARG A 162 29.53 -11.79 1.09
N ASN A 163 30.21 -12.05 2.21
CA ASN A 163 29.69 -11.68 3.54
C ASN A 163 29.58 -10.15 3.67
N LYS A 164 30.55 -9.41 3.16
CA LYS A 164 30.51 -7.96 3.12
C LYS A 164 29.33 -7.46 2.27
N ALA A 165 29.15 -7.97 1.05
CA ALA A 165 28.06 -7.57 0.16
C ALA A 165 26.69 -7.86 0.78
N LEU A 166 26.49 -9.01 1.44
CA LEU A 166 25.26 -9.36 2.15
C LEU A 166 25.01 -8.44 3.36
N PHE A 167 26.07 -8.08 4.09
CA PHE A 167 25.97 -7.13 5.18
C PHE A 167 25.57 -5.74 4.66
N ASP A 168 26.21 -5.26 3.59
CA ASP A 168 25.92 -3.95 2.99
C ASP A 168 24.45 -3.87 2.52
N VAL A 169 23.93 -4.92 1.87
CA VAL A 169 22.52 -5.02 1.49
C VAL A 169 21.60 -4.97 2.73
N SER A 170 21.95 -5.68 3.80
CA SER A 170 21.16 -5.70 5.03
C SER A 170 21.13 -4.32 5.70
N GLN A 171 22.25 -3.60 5.71
CA GLN A 171 22.33 -2.23 6.21
C GLN A 171 21.49 -1.26 5.35
N GLN A 172 21.55 -1.39 4.03
CA GLN A 172 20.75 -0.57 3.12
C GLN A 172 19.26 -0.80 3.34
N VAL A 173 18.83 -2.05 3.46
CA VAL A 173 17.42 -2.41 3.80
C VAL A 173 17.01 -1.75 5.11
N TYR A 174 17.81 -1.91 6.16
CA TYR A 174 17.52 -1.33 7.47
C TYR A 174 17.34 0.20 7.40
N GLN A 175 18.27 0.90 6.74
CA GLN A 175 18.20 2.35 6.56
C GLN A 175 16.96 2.78 5.77
N ASN A 176 16.62 2.04 4.71
CA ASN A 176 15.45 2.33 3.89
C ASN A 176 14.15 2.12 4.66
N LEU A 177 14.04 1.01 5.39
CA LEU A 177 12.86 0.73 6.22
C LEU A 177 12.67 1.80 7.30
N ASN A 178 13.74 2.24 7.96
CA ASN A 178 13.68 3.33 8.93
C ASN A 178 13.20 4.65 8.28
N LYS A 179 13.69 4.99 7.08
CA LYS A 179 13.23 6.18 6.36
C LYS A 179 11.74 6.08 6.00
N ILE A 180 11.29 4.91 5.54
CA ILE A 180 9.88 4.64 5.24
C ILE A 180 9.02 4.78 6.49
N GLU A 181 9.45 4.18 7.59
CA GLU A 181 8.78 4.26 8.89
C GLU A 181 8.62 5.71 9.35
N GLN A 182 9.72 6.47 9.39
CA GLN A 182 9.68 7.87 9.83
C GLN A 182 8.77 8.74 8.94
N LYS A 183 8.82 8.52 7.63
CA LYS A 183 7.92 9.18 6.67
C LYS A 183 6.45 8.85 6.99
N ASN A 184 6.13 7.58 7.22
CA ASN A 184 4.77 7.13 7.48
C ASN A 184 4.26 7.62 8.85
N ILE A 185 5.09 7.59 9.89
CA ILE A 185 4.76 8.16 11.21
C ILE A 185 4.45 9.66 11.07
N SER A 186 5.29 10.40 10.35
CA SER A 186 5.07 11.84 10.15
C SER A 186 3.78 12.12 9.37
N ALA A 187 3.55 11.42 8.27
CA ALA A 187 2.33 11.53 7.48
C ALA A 187 1.09 11.11 8.29
N GLY A 188 1.20 10.03 9.05
CA GLY A 188 0.14 9.52 9.92
C GLY A 188 -0.23 10.53 11.02
N LYS A 189 0.73 11.16 11.67
CA LYS A 189 0.48 12.22 12.67
C LYS A 189 -0.25 13.40 12.06
N LYS A 190 0.12 13.85 10.85
CA LYS A 190 -0.58 14.92 10.15
C LYS A 190 -2.03 14.54 9.83
N TYR A 191 -2.25 13.31 9.38
CA TYR A 191 -3.59 12.80 9.11
C TYR A 191 -4.44 12.72 10.37
N GLN A 192 -3.90 12.20 11.48
CA GLN A 192 -4.57 12.13 12.78
C GLN A 192 -4.97 13.53 13.27
N GLN A 193 -4.06 14.51 13.18
CA GLN A 193 -4.35 15.89 13.56
C GLN A 193 -5.46 16.51 12.69
N ALA A 194 -5.45 16.27 11.39
CA ALA A 194 -6.49 16.74 10.47
C ALA A 194 -7.83 16.05 10.76
N PHE A 195 -7.81 14.74 11.06
CA PHE A 195 -9.01 14.00 11.41
C PHE A 195 -9.60 14.47 12.75
N ALA A 196 -8.75 14.70 13.76
CA ALA A 196 -9.15 15.18 15.09
C ALA A 196 -9.91 16.53 15.07
N ARG A 197 -9.67 17.36 14.04
CA ARG A 197 -10.37 18.65 13.87
C ARG A 197 -11.78 18.52 13.26
N LYS A 198 -12.14 17.33 12.78
CA LYS A 198 -13.48 17.11 12.21
C LYS A 198 -14.50 17.07 13.33
N LYS A 199 -15.74 17.49 13.01
CA LYS A 199 -16.85 17.47 13.95
C LYS A 199 -17.11 16.03 14.45
N ASP A 200 -17.50 15.90 15.69
CA ASP A 200 -17.92 14.66 16.35
C ASP A 200 -16.85 13.55 16.42
N VAL A 201 -15.57 13.92 16.27
CA VAL A 201 -14.46 13.00 16.50
C VAL A 201 -14.23 12.80 17.98
N VAL A 202 -14.10 11.55 18.38
CA VAL A 202 -13.78 11.12 19.74
C VAL A 202 -12.42 10.45 19.75
N PHE A 203 -11.56 10.85 20.68
CA PHE A 203 -10.29 10.19 20.95
C PHE A 203 -10.40 9.35 22.22
N LYS A 204 -10.24 8.05 22.11
CA LYS A 204 -10.27 7.11 23.24
C LYS A 204 -9.26 5.99 23.04
N GLU A 205 -8.52 5.66 24.09
CA GLU A 205 -7.53 4.57 24.10
C GLU A 205 -6.48 4.65 22.98
N GLY A 206 -6.13 5.88 22.57
CA GLY A 206 -5.15 6.11 21.51
C GLY A 206 -5.70 6.01 20.08
N VAL A 207 -7.01 5.89 19.90
CA VAL A 207 -7.69 5.78 18.62
C VAL A 207 -8.64 6.94 18.42
N TYR A 208 -8.62 7.55 17.23
CA TYR A 208 -9.64 8.52 16.83
C TYR A 208 -10.79 7.79 16.14
N SER A 209 -12.01 8.16 16.49
CA SER A 209 -13.21 7.59 15.88
C SER A 209 -14.26 8.67 15.62
N ARG A 210 -14.96 8.55 14.50
CA ARG A 210 -16.11 9.38 14.16
C ARG A 210 -17.26 8.49 13.71
N VAL A 211 -18.41 8.64 14.35
CA VAL A 211 -19.64 8.00 13.89
C VAL A 211 -20.08 8.70 12.60
N ASP A 212 -20.12 7.96 11.49
CA ASP A 212 -20.55 8.48 10.19
C ASP A 212 -22.08 8.36 10.05
N TYR A 213 -22.63 7.25 10.56
CA TYR A 213 -24.06 7.03 10.69
C TYR A 213 -24.35 6.24 11.97
N PRO A 214 -25.20 6.72 12.86
CA PRO A 214 -25.44 6.06 14.15
C PRO A 214 -26.18 4.72 14.04
N GLY A 215 -26.96 4.50 12.99
CA GLY A 215 -27.80 3.32 12.83
C GLY A 215 -29.16 3.47 13.50
N LYS A 216 -29.88 2.34 13.62
CA LYS A 216 -31.19 2.24 14.29
C LYS A 216 -31.32 0.89 14.99
N GLY A 217 -31.94 0.86 16.17
CA GLY A 217 -32.09 -0.38 16.95
C GLY A 217 -30.96 -0.60 17.93
N LYS A 218 -31.28 -0.84 19.17
CA LYS A 218 -30.32 -1.01 20.27
C LYS A 218 -29.54 -2.33 20.10
N ILE A 219 -28.26 -2.29 20.36
CA ILE A 219 -27.39 -3.46 20.41
C ILE A 219 -26.93 -3.66 21.85
N SER A 220 -26.93 -4.91 22.31
CA SER A 220 -26.45 -5.35 23.62
C SER A 220 -25.03 -5.93 23.51
N GLY A 221 -24.25 -5.92 24.59
CA GLY A 221 -22.88 -6.42 24.59
C GLY A 221 -22.77 -7.91 24.23
N ASN A 222 -23.81 -8.68 24.52
CA ASN A 222 -23.89 -10.11 24.22
C ASN A 222 -24.47 -10.43 22.82
N ASP A 223 -25.00 -9.44 22.11
CA ASP A 223 -25.54 -9.67 20.79
C ASP A 223 -24.45 -10.09 19.81
N LEU A 224 -24.80 -10.99 18.90
CA LEU A 224 -23.99 -11.30 17.74
C LEU A 224 -24.08 -10.15 16.76
N VAL A 225 -22.97 -9.50 16.51
CA VAL A 225 -22.87 -8.35 15.62
C VAL A 225 -22.08 -8.76 14.39
N THR A 226 -22.67 -8.54 13.22
CA THR A 226 -22.01 -8.79 11.93
C THR A 226 -21.51 -7.46 11.37
N VAL A 227 -20.22 -7.38 11.09
CA VAL A 227 -19.59 -6.18 10.53
C VAL A 227 -18.91 -6.48 9.20
N VAL A 228 -18.84 -5.45 8.35
CA VAL A 228 -17.93 -5.36 7.23
C VAL A 228 -16.90 -4.27 7.54
N ILE A 229 -15.63 -4.57 7.25
CA ILE A 229 -14.50 -3.69 7.53
C ILE A 229 -13.77 -3.41 6.21
N LYS A 230 -13.61 -2.13 5.92
CA LYS A 230 -12.71 -1.66 4.88
C LYS A 230 -11.48 -1.06 5.53
N GLU A 231 -10.33 -1.62 5.21
CA GLU A 231 -9.04 -1.26 5.76
C GLU A 231 -8.23 -0.50 4.71
N MET A 232 -7.72 0.66 5.08
CA MET A 232 -7.03 1.58 4.17
C MET A 232 -5.80 2.20 4.83
N LEU A 233 -4.87 2.64 4.01
CA LEU A 233 -3.83 3.59 4.41
C LEU A 233 -4.37 5.03 4.41
N THR A 234 -3.59 5.97 4.98
CA THR A 234 -3.99 7.39 5.08
C THR A 234 -4.05 8.11 3.72
N ASP A 235 -3.46 7.55 2.68
CA ASP A 235 -3.54 8.03 1.30
C ASP A 235 -4.76 7.48 0.52
N GLY A 236 -5.57 6.64 1.17
CA GLY A 236 -6.74 6.00 0.59
C GLY A 236 -6.46 4.67 -0.10
N THR A 237 -5.22 4.19 -0.09
CA THR A 237 -4.89 2.84 -0.61
C THR A 237 -5.67 1.79 0.16
N VAL A 238 -6.50 1.02 -0.53
CA VAL A 238 -7.30 -0.06 0.07
C VAL A 238 -6.42 -1.29 0.27
N ILE A 239 -6.28 -1.71 1.52
CA ILE A 239 -5.54 -2.92 1.92
C ILE A 239 -6.45 -4.14 1.89
N ASN A 240 -7.65 -3.98 2.44
CA ASN A 240 -8.67 -5.00 2.44
C ASN A 240 -10.06 -4.35 2.41
N ASP A 241 -10.97 -4.93 1.66
CA ASP A 241 -12.37 -4.52 1.59
C ASP A 241 -13.22 -5.79 1.69
N MET A 242 -13.80 -6.01 2.87
CA MET A 242 -14.61 -7.20 3.14
C MET A 242 -15.89 -7.19 2.33
N GLU A 243 -16.50 -6.02 2.15
CA GLU A 243 -17.74 -5.89 1.37
C GLU A 243 -17.51 -6.22 -0.11
N ALA A 244 -16.42 -5.73 -0.69
CA ALA A 244 -16.05 -6.04 -2.08
C ALA A 244 -15.70 -7.51 -2.30
N LYS A 245 -15.45 -8.29 -1.23
CA LYS A 245 -15.13 -9.71 -1.26
C LYS A 245 -16.27 -10.61 -0.80
N ASP A 246 -17.44 -10.06 -0.58
CA ASP A 246 -18.59 -10.79 0.01
C ASP A 246 -18.24 -11.46 1.36
N GLN A 247 -17.41 -10.78 2.17
CA GLN A 247 -16.96 -11.24 3.48
C GLN A 247 -17.56 -10.39 4.58
N ALA A 248 -17.92 -11.01 5.69
CA ALA A 248 -18.34 -10.33 6.90
C ALA A 248 -17.79 -11.09 8.12
N LEU A 249 -17.64 -10.38 9.23
CA LEU A 249 -17.21 -10.95 10.50
C LEU A 249 -18.35 -10.88 11.50
N THR A 250 -18.76 -12.03 12.01
CA THR A 250 -19.83 -12.14 13.03
C THR A 250 -19.26 -12.67 14.34
N GLN A 251 -19.40 -11.89 15.40
CA GLN A 251 -19.05 -12.31 16.77
C GLN A 251 -19.81 -11.45 17.79
N LYS A 252 -19.74 -11.85 19.07
CA LYS A 252 -20.29 -11.04 20.16
C LYS A 252 -19.64 -9.66 20.17
N LEU A 253 -20.43 -8.62 20.44
CA LEU A 253 -19.92 -7.24 20.48
C LEU A 253 -18.71 -7.11 21.42
N ASP A 254 -18.79 -7.75 22.60
CA ASP A 254 -17.68 -7.70 23.57
C ASP A 254 -16.46 -8.55 23.19
N ALA A 255 -16.56 -9.43 22.20
CA ALA A 255 -15.45 -10.24 21.70
C ALA A 255 -14.60 -9.50 20.63
N TYR A 256 -15.07 -8.38 20.12
CA TYR A 256 -14.28 -7.58 19.17
C TYR A 256 -13.00 -7.03 19.84
N PRO A 257 -11.89 -6.94 19.10
CA PRO A 257 -10.68 -6.26 19.59
C PRO A 257 -10.99 -4.87 20.14
N PRO A 258 -10.32 -4.40 21.20
CA PRO A 258 -10.62 -3.10 21.84
C PRO A 258 -10.68 -1.93 20.85
N VAL A 259 -9.82 -1.93 19.83
CA VAL A 259 -9.76 -0.89 18.80
C VAL A 259 -11.06 -0.74 18.02
N PHE A 260 -11.82 -1.82 17.87
CA PHE A 260 -13.12 -1.85 17.20
C PHE A 260 -14.29 -1.85 18.20
N ARG A 261 -14.17 -2.59 19.30
CA ARG A 261 -15.23 -2.77 20.29
C ARG A 261 -15.76 -1.46 20.85
N GLU A 262 -14.87 -0.58 21.28
CA GLU A 262 -15.27 0.69 21.90
C GLU A 262 -16.00 1.63 20.91
N PRO A 263 -15.54 1.81 19.67
CA PRO A 263 -16.32 2.53 18.65
C PRO A 263 -17.64 1.85 18.28
N LEU A 264 -17.68 0.51 18.19
CA LEU A 264 -18.89 -0.25 17.87
C LEU A 264 -19.98 -0.09 18.95
N LYS A 265 -19.62 -0.02 20.24
CA LYS A 265 -20.56 0.24 21.35
C LYS A 265 -21.31 1.58 21.24
N ARG A 266 -20.82 2.49 20.41
CA ARG A 266 -21.46 3.79 20.17
C ARG A 266 -22.44 3.75 19.00
N LEU A 267 -22.53 2.62 18.30
CA LEU A 267 -23.42 2.43 17.16
C LEU A 267 -24.68 1.67 17.57
N GLN A 268 -25.68 1.82 16.74
CA GLN A 268 -26.87 0.99 16.67
C GLN A 268 -26.79 0.07 15.44
N ASN A 269 -27.75 -0.83 15.27
CA ASN A 269 -27.78 -1.72 14.11
C ASN A 269 -27.75 -0.91 12.79
N HIS A 270 -27.00 -1.39 11.80
CA HIS A 270 -26.67 -0.71 10.53
C HIS A 270 -25.87 0.58 10.66
N GLY A 271 -25.34 0.90 11.85
CA GLY A 271 -24.47 2.06 12.05
C GLY A 271 -23.12 1.89 11.41
N SER A 272 -22.42 3.02 11.18
CA SER A 272 -21.08 3.04 10.63
C SER A 272 -20.17 4.03 11.34
N VAL A 273 -18.89 3.72 11.39
CA VAL A 273 -17.86 4.50 12.07
C VAL A 273 -16.57 4.47 11.27
N THR A 274 -15.92 5.61 11.18
CA THR A 274 -14.55 5.71 10.68
C THR A 274 -13.57 5.77 11.84
N LEU A 275 -12.53 4.93 11.80
CA LEU A 275 -11.46 4.89 12.80
C LEU A 275 -10.15 5.32 12.17
N VAL A 276 -9.32 6.04 12.92
CA VAL A 276 -7.94 6.33 12.58
C VAL A 276 -7.06 5.78 13.69
N VAL A 277 -6.29 4.76 13.35
CA VAL A 277 -5.55 3.93 14.28
C VAL A 277 -4.05 4.14 14.05
N PRO A 278 -3.31 4.68 15.03
CA PRO A 278 -1.89 4.89 14.89
C PRO A 278 -1.13 3.56 14.84
N PRO A 279 0.12 3.56 14.32
CA PRO A 279 0.86 2.32 14.08
C PRO A 279 1.01 1.43 15.32
N GLU A 280 1.22 2.00 16.50
CA GLU A 280 1.38 1.27 17.76
C GLU A 280 0.12 0.49 18.20
N LYS A 281 -1.03 0.83 17.64
CA LYS A 281 -2.31 0.14 17.88
C LYS A 281 -2.76 -0.72 16.69
N ALA A 282 -1.99 -0.70 15.60
CA ALA A 282 -2.23 -1.44 14.37
C ALA A 282 -1.08 -2.40 14.07
N TYR A 283 -0.26 -2.13 13.07
CA TYR A 283 0.79 -3.05 12.58
C TYR A 283 2.20 -2.66 13.03
N GLY A 284 2.34 -1.63 13.85
CA GLY A 284 3.59 -1.21 14.47
C GLY A 284 4.66 -0.71 13.49
N SER A 285 5.91 -0.73 14.00
CA SER A 285 7.09 -0.30 13.25
C SER A 285 7.45 -1.22 12.09
N LYS A 286 7.00 -2.48 12.11
CA LYS A 286 7.29 -3.47 11.05
C LYS A 286 6.29 -3.41 9.90
N GLY A 287 5.06 -2.97 10.16
CA GLY A 287 3.97 -3.10 9.21
C GLY A 287 3.60 -4.56 8.92
N LEU A 288 3.02 -4.81 7.75
CA LEU A 288 2.74 -6.13 7.18
C LEU A 288 3.08 -6.13 5.68
N PRO A 289 4.38 -6.16 5.34
CA PRO A 289 4.81 -6.14 3.94
C PRO A 289 4.26 -7.33 3.13
N PRO A 290 4.01 -7.18 1.83
CA PRO A 290 4.22 -5.98 1.03
C PRO A 290 3.09 -4.94 1.12
N LYS A 291 1.96 -5.25 1.75
CA LYS A 291 0.73 -4.46 1.70
C LYS A 291 0.72 -3.26 2.64
N ILE A 292 1.23 -3.43 3.86
CA ILE A 292 1.21 -2.40 4.90
C ILE A 292 2.64 -2.04 5.24
N PRO A 293 3.09 -0.81 4.90
CA PRO A 293 4.45 -0.39 5.15
C PRO A 293 4.73 -0.12 6.64
N PRO A 294 6.02 -0.14 7.05
CA PRO A 294 6.44 0.21 8.40
C PRO A 294 5.87 1.55 8.88
N GLY A 295 5.40 1.61 10.12
CA GLY A 295 4.93 2.84 10.76
C GLY A 295 3.63 3.42 10.19
N ALA A 296 2.86 2.63 9.46
CA ALA A 296 1.61 3.09 8.83
C ALA A 296 0.50 3.35 9.85
N THR A 297 -0.12 4.53 9.77
CA THR A 297 -1.41 4.80 10.40
C THR A 297 -2.50 4.20 9.54
N MET A 298 -3.39 3.43 10.15
CA MET A 298 -4.49 2.76 9.46
C MET A 298 -5.79 3.54 9.56
N VAL A 299 -6.59 3.47 8.51
CA VAL A 299 -7.95 4.01 8.47
C VAL A 299 -8.91 2.85 8.24
N TYR A 300 -9.86 2.68 9.15
CA TYR A 300 -10.89 1.66 9.03
C TYR A 300 -12.24 2.31 8.85
N SER A 301 -13.00 1.88 7.85
CA SER A 301 -14.43 2.12 7.77
C SER A 301 -15.12 0.83 8.20
N VAL A 302 -15.89 0.91 9.29
CA VAL A 302 -16.57 -0.24 9.88
C VAL A 302 -18.07 0.02 9.82
N ARG A 303 -18.82 -0.93 9.26
CA ARG A 303 -20.27 -0.87 9.19
C ARG A 303 -20.88 -2.13 9.78
N ILE A 304 -21.87 -1.97 10.65
CA ILE A 304 -22.70 -3.06 11.15
C ILE A 304 -23.68 -3.43 10.04
N VAL A 305 -23.64 -4.68 9.61
CA VAL A 305 -24.57 -5.23 8.60
C VAL A 305 -25.83 -5.74 9.27
N ASP A 306 -25.65 -6.41 10.42
CA ASP A 306 -26.75 -7.00 11.18
C ASP A 306 -26.37 -7.17 12.65
N SER A 307 -27.36 -7.25 13.52
CA SER A 307 -27.19 -7.61 14.92
C SER A 307 -28.35 -8.49 15.39
N GLN A 308 -28.02 -9.59 16.06
CA GLN A 308 -28.99 -10.56 16.55
C GLN A 308 -28.74 -10.85 18.04
N PRO A 309 -29.80 -10.98 18.86
CA PRO A 309 -29.66 -11.45 20.22
C PRO A 309 -28.94 -12.81 20.25
N GLU A 310 -28.13 -13.05 21.30
CA GLU A 310 -27.54 -14.38 21.50
C GLU A 310 -28.64 -15.42 21.56
N PRO A 311 -28.56 -16.54 20.80
CA PRO A 311 -29.52 -17.64 20.93
C PRO A 311 -29.59 -18.12 22.38
N ALA A 312 -30.76 -18.21 22.93
CA ALA A 312 -30.96 -18.79 24.26
C ALA A 312 -30.42 -20.23 24.24
N LYS A 313 -29.53 -20.55 25.21
CA LYS A 313 -28.99 -21.90 25.40
C LYS A 313 -30.06 -22.87 25.87
#